data_4f149b510d48b2e3572609f45897cff4
#
_entry.id   4f149b510d48b2e3572609f45897cff4
#
_cell.length_a   1.000
_cell.length_b   1.000
_cell.length_c   1.000
_cell.angle_alpha   90.00
_cell.angle_beta   90.00
_cell.angle_gamma   90.00
#
_symmetry.space_group_name_H-M   'P 1'
#
loop_
_entity.id
_entity.type
_entity.pdbx_description
1 polymer ?
#
loop_
_entity_poly.entity_id
_entity_poly.type
_entity_poly.pdbx_seq_one_letter_code
_entity_poly.pdbx_strand_id
1 'polypeptide(L)'
;KIEGKTISFEDKSATATLNIPTNYSTESEQEYRIEFVIDGFDTNYSSETKITVPRRTTRKITEFTLPDVQEGETKIDGTDIYISSPYIYDLSSVTPQITFDADEISPSADTAQDFSNLDNPVKYTLSSAADEDVTYTVHIERVGDDPYLESLTVDGQYGETEYEDDNVKLVLKSSAKLNSVEPVLQIHGDDYSPKGAQDFTDSEKNP
;
A
#
# COMPACT_ATOMS: atom_id res chain seq x y z
N LYS A 1 24.66 -26.33 -18.17
CA LYS A 1 25.70 -25.50 -18.81
C LYS A 1 25.35 -24.05 -18.56
N ILE A 2 25.79 -23.55 -17.42
CA ILE A 2 25.68 -22.13 -17.14
C ILE A 2 26.82 -21.49 -17.90
N GLU A 3 26.51 -20.81 -19.00
CA GLU A 3 27.35 -20.05 -19.91
C GLU A 3 28.86 -20.29 -19.77
N GLY A 4 29.52 -20.77 -20.82
CA GLY A 4 30.95 -21.10 -20.85
C GLY A 4 31.81 -19.88 -20.46
N LYS A 5 32.01 -19.69 -19.18
CA LYS A 5 32.88 -18.64 -18.64
C LYS A 5 34.27 -19.19 -18.43
N THR A 6 35.24 -18.61 -19.11
CA THR A 6 36.66 -18.93 -18.93
C THR A 6 37.17 -18.16 -17.72
N ILE A 7 37.81 -18.83 -16.76
CA ILE A 7 38.37 -18.26 -15.55
C ILE A 7 39.88 -18.48 -15.58
N SER A 8 40.65 -17.42 -15.43
CA SER A 8 42.10 -17.49 -15.29
C SER A 8 42.49 -17.75 -13.85
N PHE A 9 43.45 -18.63 -13.64
CA PHE A 9 43.99 -18.93 -12.32
C PHE A 9 45.14 -17.97 -12.01
N GLU A 10 45.09 -17.36 -10.83
CA GLU A 10 46.21 -16.67 -10.21
C GLU A 10 46.57 -17.44 -8.92
N ASP A 11 47.85 -17.70 -8.73
CA ASP A 11 48.37 -18.42 -7.54
C ASP A 11 47.62 -19.72 -7.16
N LYS A 12 47.26 -20.52 -8.15
CA LYS A 12 46.55 -21.81 -7.98
C LYS A 12 45.11 -21.71 -7.46
N SER A 13 44.53 -20.52 -7.42
CA SER A 13 43.13 -20.34 -7.08
C SER A 13 42.41 -19.45 -8.07
N ALA A 14 41.15 -19.69 -8.27
CA ALA A 14 40.25 -18.84 -9.06
C ALA A 14 38.87 -18.77 -8.43
N THR A 15 38.26 -17.60 -8.47
CA THR A 15 36.91 -17.39 -7.97
C THR A 15 36.01 -16.89 -9.10
N ALA A 16 34.86 -17.49 -9.26
CA ALA A 16 33.84 -16.99 -10.16
C ALA A 16 32.50 -16.91 -9.43
N THR A 17 31.78 -15.82 -9.67
CA THR A 17 30.39 -15.69 -9.23
C THR A 17 29.48 -16.19 -10.35
N LEU A 18 28.61 -17.12 -10.01
CA LEU A 18 27.60 -17.69 -10.90
C LEU A 18 26.24 -17.21 -10.41
N ASN A 19 25.46 -16.62 -11.29
CA ASN A 19 24.06 -16.29 -11.00
C ASN A 19 23.20 -17.51 -11.33
N ILE A 20 22.62 -18.12 -10.30
CA ILE A 20 21.72 -19.25 -10.46
C ILE A 20 20.30 -18.69 -10.38
N PRO A 21 19.46 -18.90 -11.42
CA PRO A 21 18.09 -18.40 -11.40
C PRO A 21 17.26 -19.09 -10.32
N THR A 22 16.26 -18.40 -9.80
CA THR A 22 15.27 -18.96 -8.89
C THR A 22 14.56 -20.13 -9.56
N ASN A 23 14.29 -21.18 -8.79
CA ASN A 23 13.55 -22.33 -9.29
C ASN A 23 12.05 -22.07 -9.26
N TYR A 24 11.43 -21.91 -10.42
CA TYR A 24 9.98 -21.74 -10.61
C TYR A 24 9.27 -23.05 -11.00
N SER A 25 9.94 -24.19 -10.91
CA SER A 25 9.32 -25.47 -11.22
C SER A 25 8.22 -25.82 -10.21
N THR A 26 7.07 -26.28 -10.70
CA THR A 26 5.97 -26.76 -9.87
C THR A 26 6.20 -28.19 -9.34
N GLU A 27 7.13 -28.93 -9.93
CA GLU A 27 7.23 -30.38 -9.72
C GLU A 27 8.39 -30.78 -8.80
N SER A 28 9.56 -30.13 -8.86
CA SER A 28 10.74 -30.60 -8.15
C SER A 28 11.82 -29.54 -7.94
N GLU A 29 12.80 -29.89 -7.12
CA GLU A 29 14.08 -29.19 -7.04
C GLU A 29 14.79 -29.19 -8.38
N GLN A 30 15.48 -28.12 -8.71
CA GLN A 30 16.26 -27.99 -9.93
C GLN A 30 17.72 -28.26 -9.65
N GLU A 31 18.31 -29.23 -10.37
CA GLU A 31 19.74 -29.53 -10.30
C GLU A 31 20.50 -28.79 -11.40
N TYR A 32 21.52 -28.05 -11.02
CA TYR A 32 22.50 -27.47 -11.93
C TYR A 32 23.82 -28.22 -11.81
N ARG A 33 24.36 -28.61 -12.97
CA ARG A 33 25.66 -29.25 -13.05
C ARG A 33 26.69 -28.20 -13.44
N ILE A 34 27.73 -28.08 -12.64
CA ILE A 34 28.89 -27.23 -12.94
C ILE A 34 30.03 -28.17 -13.35
N GLU A 35 30.48 -28.04 -14.57
CA GLU A 35 31.63 -28.76 -15.09
C GLU A 35 32.83 -27.83 -15.17
N PHE A 36 33.92 -28.23 -14.53
CA PHE A 36 35.20 -27.55 -14.61
C PHE A 36 36.13 -28.35 -15.51
N VAL A 37 36.65 -27.70 -16.53
CA VAL A 37 37.67 -28.26 -17.40
C VAL A 37 38.92 -27.42 -17.26
N ILE A 38 40.03 -28.06 -16.87
CA ILE A 38 41.36 -27.43 -16.83
C ILE A 38 42.02 -27.71 -18.17
N ASP A 39 42.20 -26.64 -18.95
CA ASP A 39 42.87 -26.68 -20.25
C ASP A 39 44.36 -26.40 -20.11
N GLY A 40 45.17 -27.03 -20.97
CA GLY A 40 46.62 -26.79 -21.02
C GLY A 40 47.51 -27.91 -20.48
N PHE A 41 46.96 -29.09 -20.19
CA PHE A 41 47.67 -30.32 -19.87
C PHE A 41 47.37 -31.40 -20.93
N ASP A 42 48.25 -32.36 -21.08
CA ASP A 42 48.04 -33.51 -22.00
C ASP A 42 46.80 -34.36 -21.64
N THR A 43 46.24 -34.14 -20.48
CA THR A 43 44.98 -34.71 -20.01
C THR A 43 44.06 -33.65 -19.48
N ASN A 44 42.82 -33.60 -19.97
CA ASN A 44 41.78 -32.74 -19.41
C ASN A 44 41.31 -33.27 -18.05
N TYR A 45 41.41 -32.47 -17.02
CA TYR A 45 40.82 -32.76 -15.74
C TYR A 45 39.44 -32.12 -15.68
N SER A 46 38.39 -32.91 -15.46
CA SER A 46 37.05 -32.41 -15.22
C SER A 46 36.58 -32.79 -13.82
N SER A 47 35.94 -31.89 -13.16
CA SER A 47 35.20 -32.15 -11.94
C SER A 47 33.77 -31.62 -12.08
N GLU A 48 32.83 -32.39 -11.57
CA GLU A 48 31.42 -32.02 -11.58
C GLU A 48 31.01 -31.66 -10.16
N THR A 49 30.31 -30.55 -10.04
CA THR A 49 29.60 -30.17 -8.80
C THR A 49 28.14 -30.00 -9.15
N LYS A 50 27.28 -30.57 -8.31
CA LYS A 50 25.84 -30.37 -8.38
C LYS A 50 25.44 -29.31 -7.39
N ILE A 51 24.61 -28.38 -7.85
CA ILE A 51 23.94 -27.41 -7.02
C ILE A 51 22.45 -27.66 -7.13
N THR A 52 21.82 -27.93 -5.99
CA THR A 52 20.38 -28.07 -5.91
C THR A 52 19.76 -26.74 -5.53
N VAL A 53 18.84 -26.26 -6.37
CA VAL A 53 18.06 -25.06 -6.07
C VAL A 53 16.68 -25.50 -5.63
N PRO A 54 16.31 -25.31 -4.36
CA PRO A 54 15.01 -25.68 -3.89
C PRO A 54 13.92 -24.88 -4.63
N ARG A 55 12.74 -25.45 -4.70
CA ARG A 55 11.58 -24.79 -5.26
C ARG A 55 11.22 -23.57 -4.42
N ARG A 56 10.90 -22.48 -5.09
CA ARG A 56 10.35 -21.29 -4.40
C ARG A 56 8.91 -21.57 -4.00
N THR A 57 8.65 -21.59 -2.70
CA THR A 57 7.33 -21.88 -2.14
C THR A 57 6.73 -20.70 -1.38
N THR A 58 7.52 -19.65 -1.15
CA THR A 58 7.07 -18.49 -0.38
C THR A 58 6.38 -17.47 -1.27
N ARG A 59 5.16 -17.09 -0.88
CA ARG A 59 4.41 -15.93 -1.36
C ARG A 59 3.88 -15.23 -0.14
N LYS A 60 4.68 -14.30 0.38
CA LYS A 60 4.42 -13.69 1.67
C LYS A 60 4.67 -12.19 1.62
N ILE A 61 3.72 -11.41 2.14
CA ILE A 61 3.98 -10.05 2.58
C ILE A 61 4.61 -10.13 3.97
N THR A 62 5.78 -9.54 4.14
CA THR A 62 6.53 -9.54 5.39
C THR A 62 6.41 -8.22 6.14
N GLU A 63 6.22 -7.12 5.41
CA GLU A 63 5.99 -5.79 5.97
C GLU A 63 4.97 -5.06 5.10
N PHE A 64 4.11 -4.31 5.75
CA PHE A 64 3.11 -3.45 5.10
C PHE A 64 2.89 -2.22 5.96
N THR A 65 2.99 -1.03 5.38
CA THR A 65 2.69 0.22 6.09
C THR A 65 1.98 1.20 5.18
N LEU A 66 1.18 2.09 5.77
CA LEU A 66 0.61 3.26 5.11
C LEU A 66 1.30 4.51 5.66
N PRO A 67 2.36 5.02 4.98
CA PRO A 67 3.12 6.17 5.46
C PRO A 67 2.22 7.39 5.70
N ASP A 68 2.53 8.16 6.73
CA ASP A 68 1.89 9.44 7.08
C ASP A 68 0.42 9.37 7.53
N VAL A 69 -0.25 8.22 7.36
CA VAL A 69 -1.67 8.05 7.69
C VAL A 69 -1.96 6.88 8.66
N GLN A 70 -0.94 6.11 9.01
CA GLN A 70 -1.06 4.98 9.94
C GLN A 70 -0.72 5.39 11.37
N GLU A 71 -1.45 4.86 12.33
CA GLU A 71 -1.12 4.92 13.75
C GLU A 71 -0.74 3.54 14.28
N GLY A 72 0.40 3.46 14.98
CA GLY A 72 0.91 2.21 15.52
C GLY A 72 1.54 1.26 14.49
N GLU A 73 1.69 0.02 14.89
CA GLU A 73 2.32 -1.03 14.07
C GLU A 73 1.28 -1.82 13.29
N THR A 74 1.65 -2.25 12.08
CA THR A 74 0.80 -3.16 11.28
C THR A 74 0.83 -4.56 11.88
N LYS A 75 -0.34 -5.19 11.99
CA LYS A 75 -0.46 -6.60 12.34
C LYS A 75 -0.76 -7.42 11.09
N ILE A 76 0.09 -8.40 10.78
CA ILE A 76 -0.14 -9.38 9.72
C ILE A 76 -0.49 -10.72 10.38
N ASP A 77 -1.68 -11.25 10.07
CA ASP A 77 -2.20 -12.52 10.61
C ASP A 77 -2.68 -13.41 9.44
N GLY A 78 -1.84 -14.37 9.07
CA GLY A 78 -2.08 -15.17 7.87
C GLY A 78 -2.06 -14.31 6.61
N THR A 79 -3.21 -14.15 5.97
CA THR A 79 -3.42 -13.32 4.77
C THR A 79 -4.17 -12.03 5.06
N ASP A 80 -4.43 -11.72 6.32
CA ASP A 80 -5.10 -10.50 6.74
C ASP A 80 -4.09 -9.51 7.32
N ILE A 81 -4.18 -8.27 6.87
CA ILE A 81 -3.31 -7.15 7.29
C ILE A 81 -4.21 -6.13 7.99
N TYR A 82 -3.90 -5.82 9.25
CA TYR A 82 -4.67 -4.89 10.07
C TYR A 82 -3.86 -3.64 10.33
N ILE A 83 -4.47 -2.48 10.05
CA ILE A 83 -3.87 -1.16 10.20
C ILE A 83 -4.85 -0.24 10.89
N SER A 84 -4.38 0.48 11.90
CA SER A 84 -5.13 1.56 12.53
C SER A 84 -4.78 2.89 11.86
N SER A 85 -5.80 3.71 11.56
CA SER A 85 -5.63 5.04 10.96
C SER A 85 -6.61 6.03 11.59
N PRO A 86 -6.14 7.17 12.09
CA PRO A 86 -7.01 8.23 12.60
C PRO A 86 -7.99 8.76 11.56
N TYR A 87 -9.18 9.16 12.01
CA TYR A 87 -10.23 9.72 11.14
C TYR A 87 -9.81 10.99 10.40
N ILE A 88 -8.84 11.74 10.93
CA ILE A 88 -8.34 12.97 10.32
C ILE A 88 -7.66 12.75 8.95
N TYR A 89 -7.20 11.53 8.64
CA TYR A 89 -6.48 11.26 7.41
C TYR A 89 -7.40 10.82 6.27
N ASP A 90 -7.19 11.39 5.09
CA ASP A 90 -7.80 10.94 3.85
C ASP A 90 -7.08 9.69 3.33
N LEU A 91 -7.84 8.62 3.15
CA LEU A 91 -7.35 7.33 2.67
C LEU A 91 -7.71 7.04 1.21
N SER A 92 -8.28 7.99 0.49
CA SER A 92 -8.75 7.79 -0.90
C SER A 92 -7.61 7.59 -1.90
N SER A 93 -6.39 7.98 -1.57
CA SER A 93 -5.22 7.83 -2.46
C SER A 93 -3.91 7.73 -1.67
N VAL A 94 -3.63 6.56 -1.11
CA VAL A 94 -2.43 6.30 -0.31
C VAL A 94 -1.56 5.27 -1.00
N THR A 95 -0.25 5.57 -1.13
CA THR A 95 0.74 4.62 -1.64
C THR A 95 1.33 3.84 -0.46
N PRO A 96 1.10 2.53 -0.37
CA PRO A 96 1.67 1.73 0.71
C PRO A 96 3.17 1.50 0.53
N GLN A 97 3.84 1.13 1.60
CA GLN A 97 5.19 0.53 1.54
C GLN A 97 5.05 -0.95 1.86
N ILE A 98 5.43 -1.80 0.92
CA ILE A 98 5.24 -3.25 1.01
C ILE A 98 6.58 -3.96 0.80
N THR A 99 6.97 -4.81 1.77
CA THR A 99 8.05 -5.78 1.60
C THR A 99 7.44 -7.16 1.42
N PHE A 100 7.76 -7.84 0.34
CA PHE A 100 7.19 -9.15 0.02
C PHE A 100 8.20 -10.10 -0.61
N ASP A 101 7.93 -11.39 -0.50
CA ASP A 101 8.65 -12.48 -1.15
C ASP A 101 7.70 -13.19 -2.11
N ALA A 102 7.72 -12.80 -3.38
CA ALA A 102 6.99 -13.38 -4.51
C ALA A 102 7.63 -12.89 -5.82
N ASP A 103 7.18 -13.42 -6.96
CA ASP A 103 7.65 -12.94 -8.26
C ASP A 103 6.95 -11.67 -8.68
N GLU A 104 5.66 -11.59 -8.41
CA GLU A 104 4.82 -10.44 -8.74
C GLU A 104 3.84 -10.13 -7.61
N ILE A 105 3.44 -8.88 -7.52
CA ILE A 105 2.37 -8.38 -6.66
C ILE A 105 1.40 -7.53 -7.48
N SER A 106 0.11 -7.74 -7.28
CA SER A 106 -0.95 -6.97 -7.93
C SER A 106 -2.02 -6.54 -6.89
N PRO A 107 -2.41 -5.25 -6.85
CA PRO A 107 -1.82 -4.11 -7.56
C PRO A 107 -0.34 -3.90 -7.24
N SER A 108 0.37 -3.12 -8.06
CA SER A 108 1.80 -2.82 -7.83
C SER A 108 2.01 -2.13 -6.48
N ALA A 109 3.10 -2.50 -5.79
CA ALA A 109 3.44 -1.97 -4.47
C ALA A 109 3.65 -0.44 -4.44
N ASP A 110 4.00 0.15 -5.59
CA ASP A 110 4.31 1.58 -5.76
C ASP A 110 3.10 2.39 -6.25
N THR A 111 1.91 1.79 -6.34
CA THR A 111 0.71 2.45 -6.86
C THR A 111 -0.23 2.81 -5.73
N ALA A 112 -0.69 4.07 -5.72
CA ALA A 112 -1.67 4.53 -4.77
C ALA A 112 -2.98 3.75 -4.88
N GLN A 113 -3.57 3.41 -3.75
CA GLN A 113 -4.84 2.71 -3.63
C GLN A 113 -5.81 3.51 -2.77
N ASP A 114 -7.09 3.24 -2.95
CA ASP A 114 -8.17 3.78 -2.13
C ASP A 114 -8.46 2.83 -0.96
N PHE A 115 -8.05 3.21 0.24
CA PHE A 115 -8.31 2.49 1.48
C PHE A 115 -9.49 3.06 2.27
N SER A 116 -10.24 4.03 1.72
CA SER A 116 -11.37 4.67 2.41
C SER A 116 -12.61 3.78 2.48
N ASN A 117 -12.76 2.85 1.54
CA ASN A 117 -13.91 1.94 1.50
C ASN A 117 -13.70 0.72 2.40
N LEU A 118 -14.16 0.79 3.65
CA LEU A 118 -13.99 -0.26 4.66
C LEU A 118 -14.81 -1.52 4.37
N ASP A 119 -15.93 -1.41 3.63
CA ASP A 119 -16.79 -2.53 3.25
C ASP A 119 -16.21 -3.34 2.07
N ASN A 120 -15.32 -2.72 1.28
CA ASN A 120 -14.64 -3.37 0.18
C ASN A 120 -13.12 -3.15 0.29
N PRO A 121 -12.44 -3.86 1.21
CA PRO A 121 -11.04 -3.65 1.50
C PRO A 121 -10.11 -3.94 0.32
N VAL A 122 -9.01 -3.20 0.25
CA VAL A 122 -7.96 -3.40 -0.77
C VAL A 122 -7.34 -4.78 -0.60
N LYS A 123 -7.10 -5.43 -1.75
CA LYS A 123 -6.48 -6.76 -1.80
C LYS A 123 -5.22 -6.75 -2.64
N TYR A 124 -4.20 -7.43 -2.15
CA TYR A 124 -2.94 -7.66 -2.86
C TYR A 124 -2.77 -9.14 -3.15
N THR A 125 -2.62 -9.47 -4.42
CA THR A 125 -2.38 -10.84 -4.85
C THR A 125 -0.91 -11.02 -5.19
N LEU A 126 -0.30 -12.00 -4.55
CA LEU A 126 1.07 -12.45 -4.81
C LEU A 126 1.03 -13.66 -5.73
N SER A 127 1.75 -13.59 -6.83
CA SER A 127 1.87 -14.69 -7.77
C SER A 127 3.30 -15.17 -7.93
N SER A 128 3.44 -16.43 -8.30
CA SER A 128 4.69 -17.03 -8.75
C SER A 128 4.41 -18.12 -9.79
N ALA A 129 5.39 -18.41 -10.62
CA ALA A 129 5.23 -19.45 -11.66
C ALA A 129 5.04 -20.88 -11.11
N ALA A 130 5.21 -21.07 -9.79
CA ALA A 130 5.33 -22.40 -9.19
C ALA A 130 4.08 -22.91 -8.47
N ASP A 131 3.16 -22.05 -8.03
CA ASP A 131 2.01 -22.42 -7.20
C ASP A 131 0.82 -21.49 -7.40
N GLU A 132 -0.31 -21.79 -6.72
CA GLU A 132 -1.49 -20.93 -6.72
C GLU A 132 -1.21 -19.57 -6.08
N ASP A 133 -1.89 -18.54 -6.56
CA ASP A 133 -1.78 -17.18 -6.05
C ASP A 133 -2.23 -17.09 -4.59
N VAL A 134 -1.62 -16.17 -3.85
CA VAL A 134 -1.99 -15.86 -2.48
C VAL A 134 -2.49 -14.43 -2.40
N THR A 135 -3.72 -14.25 -1.90
CA THR A 135 -4.33 -12.93 -1.78
C THR A 135 -4.35 -12.46 -0.33
N TYR A 136 -3.80 -11.29 -0.08
CA TYR A 136 -3.86 -10.58 1.19
C TYR A 136 -4.97 -9.54 1.17
N THR A 137 -5.67 -9.39 2.30
CA THR A 137 -6.72 -8.38 2.48
C THR A 137 -6.26 -7.36 3.51
N VAL A 138 -6.37 -6.07 3.18
CA VAL A 138 -5.98 -4.97 4.07
C VAL A 138 -7.20 -4.41 4.77
N HIS A 139 -7.27 -4.59 6.08
CA HIS A 139 -8.33 -4.09 6.95
C HIS A 139 -7.87 -2.80 7.64
N ILE A 140 -8.65 -1.74 7.48
CA ILE A 140 -8.40 -0.48 8.17
C ILE A 140 -9.35 -0.35 9.34
N GLU A 141 -8.80 -0.11 10.53
CA GLU A 141 -9.54 0.31 11.71
C GLU A 141 -9.38 1.81 11.86
N ARG A 142 -10.50 2.54 11.78
CA ARG A 142 -10.50 3.98 12.04
C ARG A 142 -10.47 4.22 13.54
N VAL A 143 -9.49 5.01 13.99
CA VAL A 143 -9.26 5.28 15.41
C VAL A 143 -9.36 6.78 15.72
N GLY A 144 -9.59 7.09 17.00
CA GLY A 144 -9.87 8.45 17.42
C GLY A 144 -11.35 8.80 17.26
N ASP A 145 -11.66 10.07 17.49
CA ASP A 145 -13.03 10.56 17.37
C ASP A 145 -13.33 10.90 15.90
N ASP A 146 -14.49 10.43 15.42
CA ASP A 146 -14.99 10.78 14.10
C ASP A 146 -15.26 12.29 14.03
N PRO A 147 -14.70 13.05 13.08
CA PRO A 147 -14.97 14.47 12.98
C PRO A 147 -16.45 14.75 12.68
N TYR A 148 -17.06 15.62 13.43
CA TYR A 148 -18.41 16.05 13.16
C TYR A 148 -18.62 17.55 13.48
N LEU A 149 -19.66 18.12 12.86
CA LEU A 149 -20.11 19.47 13.15
C LEU A 149 -21.06 19.43 14.34
N GLU A 150 -20.63 19.94 15.48
CA GLU A 150 -21.45 20.03 16.71
C GLU A 150 -22.50 21.13 16.58
N SER A 151 -22.09 22.32 16.12
CA SER A 151 -23.02 23.39 15.87
C SER A 151 -22.55 24.37 14.79
N LEU A 152 -23.50 24.94 14.07
CA LEU A 152 -23.30 25.99 13.10
C LEU A 152 -24.35 27.10 13.32
N THR A 153 -23.90 28.34 13.49
CA THR A 153 -24.74 29.50 13.58
C THR A 153 -24.22 30.63 12.70
N VAL A 154 -25.10 31.51 12.25
CA VAL A 154 -24.74 32.70 11.47
C VAL A 154 -25.48 33.94 11.97
N ASP A 155 -24.87 35.10 11.80
CA ASP A 155 -25.57 36.35 12.11
C ASP A 155 -26.80 36.56 11.19
N GLY A 156 -27.91 36.97 11.78
CA GLY A 156 -29.15 37.08 11.06
C GLY A 156 -29.96 35.80 10.90
N GLN A 157 -29.57 34.72 11.56
CA GLN A 157 -30.34 33.49 11.61
C GLN A 157 -31.71 33.68 12.25
N TYR A 158 -32.70 32.95 11.71
CA TYR A 158 -34.06 32.89 12.26
C TYR A 158 -34.40 31.44 12.59
N GLY A 159 -34.56 31.15 13.88
CA GLY A 159 -34.76 29.80 14.37
C GLY A 159 -33.45 29.03 14.64
N GLU A 160 -33.60 27.75 14.88
CA GLU A 160 -32.49 26.83 15.13
C GLU A 160 -31.95 26.26 13.83
N THR A 161 -30.71 25.79 13.86
CA THR A 161 -30.12 25.06 12.74
C THR A 161 -30.69 23.65 12.70
N GLU A 162 -31.10 23.19 11.52
CA GLU A 162 -31.58 21.82 11.30
C GLU A 162 -30.42 21.02 10.68
N TYR A 163 -30.15 19.81 11.19
CA TYR A 163 -29.14 18.87 10.72
C TYR A 163 -29.82 17.65 10.14
N GLU A 164 -29.61 17.37 8.86
CA GLU A 164 -30.15 16.21 8.16
C GLU A 164 -29.04 15.49 7.40
N ASP A 165 -28.60 14.33 7.90
CA ASP A 165 -27.47 13.56 7.37
C ASP A 165 -26.24 14.47 7.16
N ASP A 166 -25.74 14.58 5.94
CA ASP A 166 -24.60 15.44 5.58
C ASP A 166 -24.98 16.90 5.26
N ASN A 167 -26.22 17.30 5.49
CA ASN A 167 -26.71 18.62 5.15
C ASN A 167 -27.06 19.44 6.40
N VAL A 168 -26.74 20.72 6.33
CA VAL A 168 -27.11 21.70 7.35
C VAL A 168 -28.01 22.74 6.75
N LYS A 169 -29.22 22.91 7.33
CA LYS A 169 -30.20 23.86 6.86
C LYS A 169 -30.33 25.01 7.86
N LEU A 170 -30.20 26.22 7.35
CA LEU A 170 -30.34 27.46 8.06
C LEU A 170 -31.42 28.33 7.42
N VAL A 171 -32.25 28.95 8.26
CA VAL A 171 -33.19 29.97 7.82
C VAL A 171 -32.66 31.32 8.24
N LEU A 172 -32.49 32.24 7.29
CA LEU A 172 -32.01 33.58 7.55
C LEU A 172 -33.15 34.60 7.46
N LYS A 173 -33.02 35.68 8.22
CA LYS A 173 -33.92 36.83 8.09
C LYS A 173 -33.78 37.46 6.72
N SER A 174 -34.84 37.98 6.15
CA SER A 174 -34.83 38.66 4.84
C SER A 174 -33.86 39.85 4.75
N SER A 175 -33.41 40.36 5.89
CA SER A 175 -32.43 41.45 5.98
C SER A 175 -30.96 40.93 6.07
N ALA A 176 -30.73 39.63 6.11
CA ALA A 176 -29.40 39.07 6.19
C ALA A 176 -28.61 39.33 4.88
N LYS A 177 -27.33 39.60 5.03
CA LYS A 177 -26.43 39.84 3.91
C LYS A 177 -25.82 38.50 3.50
N LEU A 178 -26.26 37.96 2.35
CA LEU A 178 -25.81 36.66 1.83
C LEU A 178 -24.44 36.71 1.17
N ASN A 179 -23.92 37.86 0.79
CA ASN A 179 -22.65 38.03 0.10
C ASN A 179 -21.41 37.97 1.01
N SER A 180 -21.61 37.87 2.31
CA SER A 180 -20.51 37.75 3.27
C SER A 180 -21.05 37.19 4.59
N VAL A 181 -21.39 35.90 4.54
CA VAL A 181 -21.88 35.17 5.72
C VAL A 181 -20.69 34.52 6.42
N GLU A 182 -20.42 34.93 7.64
CA GLU A 182 -19.36 34.32 8.46
C GLU A 182 -20.00 33.35 9.45
N PRO A 183 -19.81 32.06 9.31
CA PRO A 183 -20.36 31.08 10.21
C PRO A 183 -19.55 31.00 11.51
N VAL A 184 -20.24 30.81 12.62
CA VAL A 184 -19.65 30.37 13.87
C VAL A 184 -19.89 28.87 14.01
N LEU A 185 -18.81 28.12 14.06
CA LEU A 185 -18.80 26.65 14.06
C LEU A 185 -18.29 26.16 15.42
N GLN A 186 -18.93 25.12 15.94
CA GLN A 186 -18.33 24.21 16.90
C GLN A 186 -18.14 22.86 16.20
N ILE A 187 -16.91 22.40 16.17
CA ILE A 187 -16.54 21.15 15.50
C ILE A 187 -15.87 20.20 16.48
N HIS A 188 -16.07 18.95 16.29
CA HIS A 188 -15.26 17.89 16.86
C HIS A 188 -14.31 17.41 15.77
N GLY A 189 -13.02 17.77 15.89
CA GLY A 189 -12.00 17.58 14.87
C GLY A 189 -10.98 18.72 14.90
N ASP A 190 -9.87 18.54 14.17
CA ASP A 190 -8.74 19.46 14.24
C ASP A 190 -8.87 20.68 13.31
N ASP A 191 -9.61 20.55 12.22
CA ASP A 191 -9.74 21.61 11.22
C ASP A 191 -11.04 21.48 10.40
N TYR A 192 -11.39 22.54 9.66
CA TYR A 192 -12.55 22.57 8.76
C TYR A 192 -12.30 23.45 7.53
N SER A 193 -13.06 23.22 6.48
CA SER A 193 -13.05 24.01 5.24
C SER A 193 -14.48 24.15 4.70
N PRO A 194 -14.86 25.29 4.10
CA PRO A 194 -14.09 26.52 3.92
C PRO A 194 -14.00 27.36 5.19
N LYS A 195 -12.97 28.18 5.33
CA LYS A 195 -12.80 29.14 6.43
C LYS A 195 -13.24 30.54 6.02
N GLY A 196 -13.65 31.33 7.03
CA GLY A 196 -14.01 32.73 6.87
C GLY A 196 -15.39 32.96 6.24
N ALA A 197 -15.64 34.17 5.79
CA ALA A 197 -16.93 34.57 5.22
C ALA A 197 -17.15 33.90 3.86
N GLN A 198 -18.36 33.38 3.66
CA GLN A 198 -18.81 32.73 2.44
C GLN A 198 -19.88 33.59 1.73
N ASP A 199 -19.93 33.49 0.39
CA ASP A 199 -20.94 34.20 -0.43
C ASP A 199 -21.99 33.19 -0.90
N PHE A 200 -23.22 33.35 -0.40
CA PHE A 200 -24.39 32.54 -0.72
C PHE A 200 -25.36 33.24 -1.66
N THR A 201 -24.93 34.31 -2.36
CA THR A 201 -25.80 35.02 -3.32
C THR A 201 -26.03 34.27 -4.62
N ASP A 202 -25.14 33.32 -4.96
CA ASP A 202 -25.21 32.51 -6.17
C ASP A 202 -25.65 31.08 -5.80
N SER A 203 -26.92 30.79 -5.99
CA SER A 203 -27.53 29.49 -5.68
C SER A 203 -27.03 28.34 -6.59
N GLU A 204 -26.34 28.64 -7.71
CA GLU A 204 -25.76 27.62 -8.57
C GLU A 204 -24.36 27.18 -8.09
N LYS A 205 -23.69 28.02 -7.28
CA LYS A 205 -22.38 27.71 -6.72
C LYS A 205 -22.41 27.11 -5.31
N ASN A 206 -23.53 27.25 -4.63
CA ASN A 206 -23.76 26.72 -3.28
C ASN A 206 -25.05 25.89 -3.32
N PRO A 207 -24.97 24.59 -3.73
CA PRO A 207 -26.11 23.69 -3.73
C PRO A 207 -26.64 23.41 -2.32
#